data_0dca97421e40751eb94cdcee7ee96021
#
_entry.id   0dca97421e40751eb94cdcee7ee96021
#
_cell.length_a   1.000
_cell.length_b   1.000
_cell.length_c   1.000
_cell.angle_alpha   90.00
_cell.angle_beta   90.00
_cell.angle_gamma   90.00
#
_symmetry.space_group_name_H-M   'P 1'
#
loop_
_entity.id
_entity.type
_entity.pdbx_description
1 polymer ?
#
loop_
_entity_poly.entity_id
_entity_poly.type
_entity_poly.pdbx_seq_one_letter_code
_entity_poly.pdbx_strand_id
1 'polypeptide(L)'
;MRVVQFMIPSVGRRVGFVDGNEVVDVTSSDPSLTNVYDVFEKSQSSDTSFDQTLSNAGNSAKVSLLNYAELLGASPGDKDPYLVAPFGHPDEHRAIVSGTGLTHTGSMQSRDQMHSDGEESSNSSPQEPVTDSAKMFQMGIDGGKPAPGER
;
A
#
# COMPACT_ATOMS: atom_id res chain seq x y z
N MET A 1 -4.81 2.27 -13.46
CA MET A 1 -4.36 0.86 -13.48
C MET A 1 -4.36 0.30 -12.07
N ARG A 2 -4.66 -0.99 -11.86
CA ARG A 2 -4.60 -1.64 -10.53
C ARG A 2 -3.36 -2.54 -10.49
N VAL A 3 -2.37 -2.16 -9.68
CA VAL A 3 -1.08 -2.85 -9.59
C VAL A 3 -1.09 -3.80 -8.40
N VAL A 4 -0.44 -4.94 -8.55
CA VAL A 4 -0.31 -5.97 -7.54
C VAL A 4 1.13 -6.46 -7.44
N GLN A 5 1.53 -6.85 -6.24
CA GLN A 5 2.73 -7.64 -6.02
C GLN A 5 2.33 -9.04 -5.58
N PHE A 6 3.05 -10.03 -6.05
CA PHE A 6 2.78 -11.41 -5.74
C PHE A 6 4.07 -12.22 -5.62
N MET A 7 3.99 -13.34 -4.97
CA MET A 7 5.08 -14.29 -4.79
C MET A 7 4.80 -15.53 -5.60
N ILE A 8 5.75 -15.97 -6.41
CA ILE A 8 5.76 -17.31 -6.96
C ILE A 8 6.72 -18.14 -6.11
N PRO A 9 6.25 -19.20 -5.41
CA PRO A 9 7.11 -20.05 -4.60
C PRO A 9 8.30 -20.58 -5.40
N SER A 10 9.48 -20.58 -4.81
CA SER A 10 10.75 -20.98 -5.43
C SER A 10 11.27 -20.08 -6.57
N VAL A 11 10.51 -19.07 -7.01
CA VAL A 11 10.94 -18.11 -8.03
C VAL A 11 11.22 -16.73 -7.42
N GLY A 12 10.32 -16.24 -6.57
CA GLY A 12 10.49 -14.97 -5.89
C GLY A 12 9.34 -13.98 -6.11
N ARG A 13 9.56 -12.74 -5.64
CA ARG A 13 8.60 -11.63 -5.75
C ARG A 13 8.51 -11.14 -7.18
N ARG A 14 7.30 -10.76 -7.57
CA ARG A 14 6.96 -10.27 -8.90
C ARG A 14 5.97 -9.12 -8.80
N VAL A 15 5.93 -8.30 -9.83
CA VAL A 15 4.97 -7.19 -9.97
C VAL A 15 4.17 -7.37 -11.26
N GLY A 16 2.92 -6.96 -11.20
CA GLY A 16 2.03 -6.98 -12.35
C GLY A 16 0.86 -6.03 -12.19
N PHE A 17 0.01 -5.99 -13.17
CA PHE A 17 -1.24 -5.25 -13.10
C PHE A 17 -2.43 -6.13 -13.49
N VAL A 18 -3.59 -5.78 -12.93
CA VAL A 18 -4.83 -6.52 -13.19
C VAL A 18 -5.48 -5.99 -14.46
N ASP A 19 -5.77 -6.90 -15.37
CA ASP A 19 -6.55 -6.68 -16.58
C ASP A 19 -7.71 -7.71 -16.62
N GLY A 20 -8.93 -7.23 -16.44
CA GLY A 20 -10.09 -8.10 -16.28
C GLY A 20 -9.93 -9.08 -15.11
N ASN A 21 -9.91 -10.38 -15.41
CA ASN A 21 -9.72 -11.46 -14.44
C ASN A 21 -8.29 -12.00 -14.40
N GLU A 22 -7.38 -11.40 -15.13
CA GLU A 22 -5.99 -11.83 -15.22
C GLU A 22 -5.05 -10.81 -14.59
N VAL A 23 -3.89 -11.29 -14.18
CA VAL A 23 -2.74 -10.46 -13.79
C VAL A 23 -1.68 -10.60 -14.87
N VAL A 24 -1.35 -9.49 -15.49
CA VAL A 24 -0.23 -9.37 -16.44
C VAL A 24 1.06 -9.32 -15.64
N ASP A 25 1.85 -10.38 -15.69
CA ASP A 25 3.13 -10.49 -14.96
C ASP A 25 4.24 -9.72 -15.68
N VAL A 26 4.42 -8.49 -15.29
CA VAL A 26 5.43 -7.58 -15.85
C VAL A 26 6.86 -8.10 -15.62
N THR A 27 7.11 -8.73 -14.48
CA THR A 27 8.44 -9.29 -14.18
C THR A 27 8.83 -10.40 -15.15
N SER A 28 7.88 -11.12 -15.75
CA SER A 28 8.19 -12.16 -16.75
C SER A 28 8.81 -11.60 -18.02
N SER A 29 8.47 -10.38 -18.38
CA SER A 29 9.00 -9.66 -19.55
C SER A 29 10.23 -8.84 -19.22
N ASP A 30 10.30 -8.28 -18.03
CA ASP A 30 11.41 -7.49 -17.53
C ASP A 30 11.80 -7.93 -16.11
N PRO A 31 12.76 -8.85 -15.98
CA PRO A 31 13.20 -9.38 -14.68
C PRO A 31 13.82 -8.34 -13.72
N SER A 32 14.09 -7.14 -14.17
CA SER A 32 14.54 -6.04 -13.29
C SER A 32 13.40 -5.44 -12.47
N LEU A 33 12.14 -5.67 -12.87
CA LEU A 33 10.95 -5.14 -12.20
C LEU A 33 10.36 -6.22 -11.29
N THR A 34 10.86 -6.33 -10.08
CA THR A 34 10.43 -7.35 -9.11
C THR A 34 9.41 -6.84 -8.09
N ASN A 35 9.29 -5.53 -7.97
CA ASN A 35 8.38 -4.87 -7.04
C ASN A 35 7.94 -3.49 -7.58
N VAL A 36 6.99 -2.87 -6.90
CA VAL A 36 6.44 -1.56 -7.29
C VAL A 36 7.49 -0.44 -7.24
N TYR A 37 8.44 -0.54 -6.31
CA TYR A 37 9.51 0.44 -6.19
C TYR A 37 10.45 0.42 -7.41
N ASP A 38 10.81 -0.77 -7.93
CA ASP A 38 11.62 -0.90 -9.15
C ASP A 38 10.93 -0.24 -10.35
N VAL A 39 9.59 -0.42 -10.46
CA VAL A 39 8.79 0.24 -11.51
C VAL A 39 8.85 1.75 -11.37
N PHE A 40 8.74 2.25 -10.14
CA PHE A 40 8.83 3.68 -9.86
C PHE A 40 10.22 4.23 -10.23
N GLU A 41 11.30 3.61 -9.79
CA GLU A 41 12.67 4.04 -10.14
C GLU A 41 12.91 4.03 -11.64
N LYS A 42 12.45 2.98 -12.33
CA LYS A 42 12.56 2.90 -13.78
C LYS A 42 11.77 4.02 -14.47
N SER A 43 10.57 4.33 -14.00
CA SER A 43 9.76 5.42 -14.54
C SER A 43 10.48 6.76 -14.42
N GLN A 44 11.09 7.04 -13.27
CA GLN A 44 11.85 8.27 -13.03
C GLN A 44 13.11 8.35 -13.91
N SER A 45 13.86 7.25 -14.03
CA SER A 45 15.09 7.23 -14.82
C SER A 45 14.85 7.30 -16.32
N SER A 46 13.67 6.89 -16.80
CA SER A 46 13.31 6.87 -18.23
C SER A 46 12.44 8.05 -18.64
N ASP A 47 12.14 8.98 -17.73
CA ASP A 47 11.21 10.11 -17.95
C ASP A 47 9.85 9.67 -18.52
N THR A 48 9.36 8.54 -18.02
CA THR A 48 8.05 7.96 -18.38
C THR A 48 7.13 7.94 -17.19
N SER A 49 5.80 7.93 -17.40
CA SER A 49 4.87 7.74 -16.29
C SER A 49 4.94 6.31 -15.76
N PHE A 50 4.58 6.12 -14.50
CA PHE A 50 4.49 4.81 -13.86
C PHE A 50 3.59 3.84 -14.65
N ASP A 51 2.39 4.28 -15.05
CA ASP A 51 1.46 3.48 -15.85
C ASP A 51 2.03 3.12 -17.22
N GLN A 52 2.78 4.02 -17.83
CA GLN A 52 3.38 3.80 -19.13
C GLN A 52 4.54 2.79 -19.05
N THR A 53 5.32 2.83 -17.98
CA THR A 53 6.38 1.85 -17.70
C THR A 53 5.79 0.44 -17.57
N LEU A 54 4.71 0.28 -16.81
CA LEU A 54 4.01 -0.99 -16.67
C LEU A 54 3.40 -1.48 -17.99
N SER A 55 2.73 -0.59 -18.72
CA SER A 55 2.09 -0.93 -20.01
C SER A 55 3.12 -1.35 -21.04
N ASN A 56 4.25 -0.67 -21.12
CA ASN A 56 5.32 -1.01 -22.07
C ASN A 56 5.88 -2.41 -21.79
N ALA A 57 6.11 -2.75 -20.52
CA ALA A 57 6.56 -4.08 -20.14
C ALA A 57 5.45 -5.14 -20.34
N GLY A 58 4.20 -4.81 -20.02
CA GLY A 58 3.05 -5.69 -20.17
C GLY A 58 2.65 -6.01 -21.62
N ASN A 59 3.02 -5.15 -22.57
CA ASN A 59 2.76 -5.36 -24.01
C ASN A 59 3.82 -6.28 -24.68
N SER A 60 4.74 -6.84 -23.93
CA SER A 60 5.76 -7.76 -24.45
C SER A 60 5.15 -9.12 -24.78
N ALA A 61 5.60 -9.72 -25.89
CA ALA A 61 5.24 -11.11 -26.25
C ALA A 61 5.73 -12.16 -25.22
N LYS A 62 6.57 -11.77 -24.28
CA LYS A 62 7.10 -12.65 -23.23
C LYS A 62 6.32 -12.59 -21.92
N VAL A 63 5.28 -11.79 -21.87
CA VAL A 63 4.48 -11.61 -20.65
C VAL A 63 3.73 -12.91 -20.31
N SER A 64 3.72 -13.28 -19.05
CA SER A 64 2.90 -14.37 -18.51
C SER A 64 1.62 -13.79 -17.90
N LEU A 65 0.53 -14.56 -17.97
CA LEU A 65 -0.75 -14.22 -17.37
C LEU A 65 -1.04 -15.18 -16.23
N LEU A 66 -1.59 -14.65 -15.13
CA LEU A 66 -2.05 -15.44 -13.98
C LEU A 66 -3.51 -15.11 -13.69
N ASN A 67 -4.25 -16.09 -13.15
CA ASN A 67 -5.63 -15.88 -12.73
C ASN A 67 -5.66 -15.04 -11.44
N TYR A 68 -6.35 -13.90 -11.46
CA TYR A 68 -6.41 -13.01 -10.32
C TYR A 68 -7.18 -13.60 -9.12
N ALA A 69 -8.25 -14.38 -9.38
CA ALA A 69 -9.02 -15.00 -8.31
C ALA A 69 -8.22 -16.12 -7.59
N GLU A 70 -7.37 -16.84 -8.31
CA GLU A 70 -6.48 -17.82 -7.72
C GLU A 70 -5.43 -17.17 -6.83
N LEU A 71 -4.82 -16.06 -7.29
CA LEU A 71 -3.88 -15.28 -6.48
C LEU A 71 -4.52 -14.71 -5.21
N LEU A 72 -5.80 -14.30 -5.27
CA LEU A 72 -6.54 -13.82 -4.09
C LEU A 72 -6.87 -14.93 -3.09
N GLY A 73 -7.10 -16.14 -3.58
CA GLY A 73 -7.46 -17.29 -2.75
C GLY A 73 -6.27 -17.98 -2.08
N ALA A 74 -5.07 -17.77 -2.60
CA ALA A 74 -3.86 -18.40 -2.10
C ALA A 74 -3.25 -17.62 -0.91
N SER A 75 -2.56 -18.33 -0.04
CA SER A 75 -1.95 -17.80 1.18
C SER A 75 -0.44 -18.07 1.25
N PRO A 76 0.32 -17.28 2.02
CA PRO A 76 1.73 -17.56 2.28
C PRO A 76 1.91 -18.98 2.85
N GLY A 77 2.77 -19.76 2.20
CA GLY A 77 3.02 -21.17 2.54
C GLY A 77 2.36 -22.18 1.59
N ASP A 78 1.44 -21.73 0.75
CA ASP A 78 0.89 -22.56 -0.34
C ASP A 78 1.97 -22.81 -1.42
N LYS A 79 1.72 -23.80 -2.27
CA LYS A 79 2.57 -24.09 -3.43
C LYS A 79 2.25 -23.17 -4.62
N ASP A 80 1.08 -22.57 -4.60
CA ASP A 80 0.57 -21.70 -5.65
C ASP A 80 1.01 -20.26 -5.45
N PRO A 81 1.07 -19.45 -6.50
CA PRO A 81 1.34 -18.03 -6.39
C PRO A 81 0.30 -17.32 -5.52
N TYR A 82 0.74 -16.36 -4.69
CA TYR A 82 -0.13 -15.61 -3.78
C TYR A 82 0.21 -14.12 -3.74
N LEU A 83 -0.76 -13.28 -3.39
CA LEU A 83 -0.54 -11.85 -3.25
C LEU A 83 0.31 -11.53 -2.02
N VAL A 84 1.16 -10.51 -2.14
CA VAL A 84 1.93 -9.93 -1.05
C VAL A 84 1.55 -8.46 -0.85
N ALA A 85 2.14 -7.79 0.14
CA ALA A 85 1.91 -6.38 0.38
C ALA A 85 2.02 -5.57 -0.93
N PRO A 86 1.06 -4.67 -1.21
CA PRO A 86 0.97 -3.97 -2.50
C PRO A 86 2.12 -2.97 -2.73
N PHE A 87 2.82 -2.63 -1.68
CA PHE A 87 3.98 -1.74 -1.71
C PHE A 87 5.03 -2.23 -0.71
N GLY A 88 6.29 -2.00 -1.03
CA GLY A 88 7.44 -2.24 -0.16
C GLY A 88 8.65 -1.51 -0.72
N HIS A 89 9.63 -1.24 0.12
CA HIS A 89 10.91 -0.67 -0.26
C HIS A 89 11.99 -1.74 -0.12
N PRO A 90 13.04 -1.80 -0.99
CA PRO A 90 14.16 -2.73 -0.83
C PRO A 90 14.86 -2.60 0.52
N ASP A 91 14.95 -1.38 1.04
CA ASP A 91 15.34 -1.11 2.43
C ASP A 91 14.07 -1.05 3.30
N GLU A 92 13.82 -2.09 4.07
CA GLU A 92 12.63 -2.25 4.91
C GLU A 92 12.46 -1.10 5.93
N HIS A 93 13.56 -0.46 6.34
CA HIS A 93 13.52 0.69 7.26
C HIS A 93 12.94 1.97 6.64
N ARG A 94 12.77 2.00 5.31
CA ARG A 94 12.17 3.13 4.59
C ARG A 94 10.69 2.96 4.28
N ALA A 95 10.10 1.82 4.60
CA ALA A 95 8.67 1.56 4.43
C ALA A 95 8.06 1.19 5.79
N ILE A 96 7.63 2.20 6.54
CA ILE A 96 7.04 2.04 7.86
C ILE A 96 5.53 2.20 7.77
N VAL A 97 4.79 1.18 8.22
CA VAL A 97 3.35 1.29 8.44
C VAL A 97 3.14 1.89 9.82
N SER A 98 2.64 3.12 9.87
CA SER A 98 2.31 3.80 11.12
C SER A 98 0.83 3.67 11.43
N GLY A 99 0.49 3.21 12.63
CA GLY A 99 -0.89 3.23 13.16
C GLY A 99 -1.36 4.62 13.62
N THR A 100 -0.52 5.64 13.50
CA THR A 100 -0.83 7.01 13.97
C THR A 100 -1.51 7.88 12.92
N GLY A 101 -1.62 7.42 11.67
CA GLY A 101 -2.32 8.13 10.60
C GLY A 101 -3.83 8.09 10.81
N LEU A 102 -4.36 9.03 11.58
CA LEU A 102 -5.79 9.18 11.77
C LEU A 102 -6.39 9.86 10.54
N THR A 103 -7.01 9.07 9.67
CA THR A 103 -7.54 9.56 8.39
C THR A 103 -9.03 9.93 8.44
N HIS A 104 -9.73 9.58 9.54
CA HIS A 104 -11.15 9.89 9.73
C HIS A 104 -11.54 9.80 11.20
N THR A 105 -12.65 10.47 11.54
CA THR A 105 -13.15 10.64 12.92
C THR A 105 -13.34 9.31 13.65
N GLY A 106 -13.86 8.28 12.99
CA GLY A 106 -14.05 6.96 13.60
C GLY A 106 -12.77 6.30 14.07
N SER A 107 -11.67 6.43 13.31
CA SER A 107 -10.35 5.92 13.73
C SER A 107 -9.80 6.66 14.94
N MET A 108 -10.01 7.98 15.02
CA MET A 108 -9.63 8.80 16.16
C MET A 108 -10.40 8.36 17.42
N GLN A 109 -11.72 8.24 17.33
CA GLN A 109 -12.58 7.85 18.45
C GLN A 109 -12.26 6.43 18.96
N SER A 110 -12.03 5.46 18.08
CA SER A 110 -11.63 4.11 18.47
C SER A 110 -10.31 4.08 19.21
N ARG A 111 -9.37 4.93 18.82
CA ARG A 111 -8.09 5.05 19.50
C ARG A 111 -8.20 5.69 20.87
N ASP A 112 -8.98 6.76 20.99
CA ASP A 112 -9.22 7.44 22.27
C ASP A 112 -9.92 6.49 23.25
N GLN A 113 -10.88 5.66 22.80
CA GLN A 113 -11.50 4.62 23.61
C GLN A 113 -10.49 3.59 24.12
N MET A 114 -9.57 3.10 23.28
CA MET A 114 -8.55 2.14 23.71
C MET A 114 -7.60 2.71 24.79
N HIS A 115 -7.41 4.02 24.83
CA HIS A 115 -6.59 4.68 25.85
C HIS A 115 -7.37 4.99 27.13
N SER A 116 -8.70 5.20 27.06
CA SER A 116 -9.53 5.46 28.21
C SER A 116 -9.89 4.18 29.00
N ASP A 117 -9.98 3.02 28.34
CA ASP A 117 -10.25 1.73 29.00
C ASP A 117 -9.08 1.22 29.86
N GLY A 118 -7.92 1.87 29.81
CA GLY A 118 -6.73 1.54 30.61
C GLY A 118 -6.58 2.37 31.90
N GLU A 119 -7.35 3.41 32.09
CA GLU A 119 -7.33 4.23 33.31
C GLU A 119 -8.64 4.04 34.09
N GLU A 120 -8.57 3.20 35.14
CA GLU A 120 -9.67 3.12 36.12
C GLU A 120 -9.96 4.51 36.71
N SER A 121 -11.20 4.93 36.45
CA SER A 121 -11.90 6.08 36.98
C SER A 121 -11.36 6.64 38.29
N SER A 122 -10.84 7.83 38.26
CA SER A 122 -10.93 8.78 39.35
C SER A 122 -11.77 9.98 38.90
N ASN A 123 -12.87 10.17 39.60
CA ASN A 123 -13.83 11.27 39.47
C ASN A 123 -13.16 12.62 39.24
N SER A 124 -13.31 13.21 38.09
CA SER A 124 -13.24 14.66 37.93
C SER A 124 -13.81 15.12 36.58
N SER A 125 -14.81 15.98 36.67
CA SER A 125 -15.33 17.02 35.75
C SER A 125 -15.12 16.95 34.22
N PRO A 126 -16.10 17.41 33.41
CA PRO A 126 -16.22 17.19 32.00
C PRO A 126 -15.34 18.12 31.17
N GLN A 127 -14.08 17.85 31.13
CA GLN A 127 -13.15 18.29 30.07
C GLN A 127 -12.10 17.21 29.96
N GLU A 128 -12.41 16.18 29.19
CA GLU A 128 -11.40 15.18 28.81
C GLU A 128 -10.20 15.89 28.20
N PRO A 129 -8.97 15.60 28.67
CA PRO A 129 -7.80 16.21 28.08
C PRO A 129 -7.74 15.79 26.63
N VAL A 130 -7.77 16.76 25.71
CA VAL A 130 -7.66 16.51 24.26
C VAL A 130 -6.35 15.78 24.02
N THR A 131 -6.42 14.51 23.61
CA THR A 131 -5.24 13.70 23.34
C THR A 131 -4.38 14.32 22.23
N ASP A 132 -3.09 14.04 22.21
CA ASP A 132 -2.22 14.55 21.14
C ASP A 132 -2.67 14.06 19.75
N SER A 133 -3.25 12.87 19.69
CA SER A 133 -3.88 12.35 18.47
C SER A 133 -5.07 13.20 18.01
N ALA A 134 -5.92 13.63 18.95
CA ALA A 134 -7.06 14.50 18.64
C ALA A 134 -6.60 15.90 18.21
N LYS A 135 -5.54 16.44 18.83
CA LYS A 135 -4.92 17.71 18.40
C LYS A 135 -4.37 17.62 16.98
N MET A 136 -3.63 16.55 16.67
CA MET A 136 -3.08 16.32 15.32
C MET A 136 -4.19 16.18 14.27
N PHE A 137 -5.27 15.47 14.60
CA PHE A 137 -6.43 15.35 13.74
C PHE A 137 -7.09 16.70 13.48
N GLN A 138 -7.29 17.51 14.53
CA GLN A 138 -7.86 18.85 14.39
C GLN A 138 -6.97 19.78 13.55
N MET A 139 -5.64 19.73 13.74
CA MET A 139 -4.70 20.47 12.89
C MET A 139 -4.82 20.07 11.40
N GLY A 140 -5.07 18.79 11.13
CA GLY A 140 -5.30 18.32 9.76
C GLY A 140 -6.61 18.83 9.15
N ILE A 141 -7.67 18.95 9.98
CA ILE A 141 -8.94 19.57 9.56
C ILE A 141 -8.76 21.05 9.30
N ASP A 142 -8.11 21.76 10.22
CA ASP A 142 -7.92 23.20 10.16
C ASP A 142 -7.01 23.60 8.98
N GLY A 143 -6.00 22.78 8.68
CA GLY A 143 -5.12 22.93 7.52
C GLY A 143 -5.83 22.72 6.19
N GLY A 144 -6.95 22.01 6.20
CA GLY A 144 -7.77 21.75 5.03
C GLY A 144 -7.08 20.86 3.98
N LYS A 145 -7.81 20.62 2.90
CA LYS A 145 -7.27 19.90 1.74
C LYS A 145 -6.59 20.92 0.82
N PRO A 146 -5.29 20.73 0.49
CA PRO A 146 -4.62 21.61 -0.46
C PRO A 146 -5.32 21.60 -1.83
N ALA A 147 -5.33 22.72 -2.51
CA ALA A 147 -5.83 22.79 -3.88
C ALA A 147 -4.94 21.95 -4.82
N PRO A 148 -5.49 21.47 -5.96
CA PRO A 148 -4.69 20.76 -6.94
C PRO A 148 -3.48 21.58 -7.38
N GLY A 149 -2.26 21.08 -7.12
CA GLY A 149 -1.02 21.77 -7.44
C GLY A 149 -0.40 22.60 -6.31
N GLU A 150 -1.08 22.78 -5.17
CA GLU A 150 -0.46 23.28 -3.94
C GLU A 150 0.28 22.15 -3.20
N ARG A 151 1.48 22.47 -2.73
CA ARG A 151 2.29 21.60 -1.88
C ARG A 151 2.62 22.32 -0.58
#